data_8804d0b1fe222f6412d8973d27bc6a39
#
_entry.id   8804d0b1fe222f6412d8973d27bc6a39
#
_cell.length_a   1.000
_cell.length_b   1.000
_cell.length_c   1.000
_cell.angle_alpha   90.00
_cell.angle_beta   90.00
_cell.angle_gamma   90.00
#
_symmetry.space_group_name_H-M   'P 1'
#
loop_
_entity.id
_entity.type
_entity.pdbx_description
1 polymer ?
#
loop_
_entity_poly.entity_id
_entity_poly.type
_entity_poly.pdbx_seq_one_letter_code
_entity_poly.pdbx_strand_id
1 'polypeptide(L)' 'MQELIDKLKAEAGLTEDQAKQAITTIKNFIVEKFPMLEGAVNSVFGAE' A
#
# COMPACT_ATOMS: atom_id res chain seq x y z
N MET A 1 -5.97 2.63 -6.11
CA MET A 1 -5.55 1.87 -4.92
C MET A 1 -6.59 0.84 -4.47
N GLN A 2 -7.86 1.10 -4.73
CA GLN A 2 -8.90 0.16 -4.34
C GLN A 2 -8.70 -1.22 -4.96
N GLU A 3 -8.19 -1.25 -6.17
CA GLU A 3 -7.96 -2.52 -6.85
C GLU A 3 -6.97 -3.39 -6.07
N LEU A 4 -5.91 -2.79 -5.55
CA LEU A 4 -4.92 -3.52 -4.76
C LEU A 4 -5.53 -3.97 -3.43
N ILE A 5 -6.32 -3.11 -2.82
CA ILE A 5 -7.01 -3.47 -1.57
C ILE A 5 -7.91 -4.67 -1.80
N ASP A 6 -8.67 -4.65 -2.89
CA ASP A 6 -9.56 -5.76 -3.22
C ASP A 6 -8.78 -7.06 -3.44
N LYS A 7 -7.64 -6.97 -4.12
CA LYS A 7 -6.81 -8.14 -4.33
C LYS A 7 -6.27 -8.70 -3.04
N LEU A 8 -5.82 -7.84 -2.15
CA LEU A 8 -5.31 -8.27 -0.86
C LEU A 8 -6.40 -8.94 -0.04
N LYS A 9 -7.61 -8.40 -0.08
CA LYS A 9 -8.72 -9.00 0.64
C LYS A 9 -9.03 -10.40 0.09
N ALA A 10 -9.05 -10.53 -1.23
CA ALA A 10 -9.41 -11.79 -1.85
C ALA A 10 -8.31 -12.83 -1.75
N GLU A 11 -7.08 -12.43 -1.99
CA GLU A 11 -5.98 -13.40 -2.09
C GLU A 11 -5.35 -13.70 -0.75
N ALA A 12 -5.29 -12.73 0.15
CA ALA A 12 -4.68 -12.93 1.46
C ALA A 12 -5.72 -13.09 2.56
N GLY A 13 -7.00 -13.01 2.24
CA GLY A 13 -8.03 -13.18 3.23
C GLY A 13 -8.08 -12.07 4.27
N LEU A 14 -7.71 -10.86 3.88
CA LEU A 14 -7.67 -9.73 4.79
C LEU A 14 -8.98 -8.98 4.79
N THR A 15 -9.27 -8.31 5.92
CA THR A 15 -10.33 -7.32 5.94
C THR A 15 -9.85 -6.07 5.24
N GLU A 16 -10.76 -5.13 4.99
CA GLU A 16 -10.37 -3.89 4.34
C GLU A 16 -9.38 -3.12 5.20
N ASP A 17 -9.61 -3.06 6.51
CA ASP A 17 -8.68 -2.36 7.40
C ASP A 17 -7.31 -3.03 7.40
N GLN A 18 -7.28 -4.36 7.42
CA GLN A 18 -6.01 -5.08 7.38
C GLN A 18 -5.28 -4.84 6.07
N ALA A 19 -6.01 -4.81 4.95
CA ALA A 19 -5.40 -4.54 3.66
C ALA A 19 -4.80 -3.14 3.61
N LYS A 20 -5.52 -2.17 4.17
CA LYS A 20 -5.01 -0.79 4.22
C LYS A 20 -3.76 -0.70 5.07
N GLN A 21 -3.73 -1.39 6.21
CA GLN A 21 -2.55 -1.41 7.05
C GLN A 21 -1.38 -2.06 6.35
N ALA A 22 -1.63 -3.14 5.61
CA ALA A 22 -0.58 -3.82 4.87
C ALA A 22 0.03 -2.88 3.83
N ILE A 23 -0.82 -2.15 3.11
CA ILE A 23 -0.34 -1.20 2.10
C ILE A 23 0.46 -0.09 2.75
N THR A 24 -0.02 0.44 3.87
CA THR A 24 0.70 1.48 4.59
C THR A 24 2.08 1.00 5.03
N THR A 25 2.15 -0.22 5.53
CA THR A 25 3.42 -0.80 5.97
C THR A 25 4.38 -0.93 4.79
N ILE A 26 3.87 -1.41 3.66
CA ILE A 26 4.70 -1.57 2.46
C ILE A 26 5.19 -0.20 1.98
N LYS A 27 4.30 0.78 1.95
CA LYS A 27 4.66 2.13 1.54
C LYS A 27 5.77 2.69 2.43
N ASN A 28 5.59 2.57 3.74
CA ASN A 28 6.58 3.10 4.67
C ASN A 28 7.91 2.38 4.53
N PHE A 29 7.88 1.08 4.30
CA PHE A 29 9.10 0.31 4.10
C PHE A 29 9.88 0.79 2.89
N ILE A 30 9.17 1.02 1.77
CA ILE A 30 9.81 1.47 0.54
C ILE A 30 10.42 2.85 0.74
N VAL A 31 9.68 3.77 1.36
CA VAL A 31 10.17 5.12 1.58
C VAL A 31 11.37 5.12 2.52
N GLU A 32 11.36 4.23 3.50
CA GLU A 32 12.46 4.12 4.44
C GLU A 32 13.73 3.62 3.76
N LYS A 33 13.58 2.65 2.87
CA LYS A 33 14.74 2.06 2.18
C LYS A 33 15.16 2.89 0.98
N PHE A 34 14.23 3.54 0.33
CA PHE A 34 14.49 4.30 -0.89
C PHE A 34 13.81 5.66 -0.80
N PRO A 35 14.34 6.57 0.03
CA PRO A 35 13.68 7.87 0.25
C PRO A 35 13.46 8.66 -1.04
N MET A 36 14.31 8.44 -2.03
CA MET A 36 14.18 9.15 -3.31
C MET A 36 12.91 8.76 -4.06
N LEU A 37 12.29 7.64 -3.70
CA LEU A 37 11.08 7.17 -4.34
C LEU A 37 9.81 7.67 -3.66
N GLU A 38 9.94 8.53 -2.65
CA GLU A 38 8.78 8.98 -1.88
C GLU A 38 7.71 9.57 -2.78
N GLY A 39 8.10 10.40 -3.75
CA GLY A 39 7.14 10.99 -4.65
C GLY A 39 6.39 9.97 -5.48
N ALA A 40 7.13 9.00 -6.03
CA ALA A 40 6.51 7.95 -6.82
C ALA A 40 5.59 7.06 -5.98
N VAL A 41 6.04 6.75 -4.77
CA VAL A 41 5.24 5.93 -3.87
C VAL A 41 3.95 6.65 -3.50
N ASN A 42 4.02 7.94 -3.20
CA ASN A 42 2.84 8.71 -2.87
C ASN A 42 1.88 8.80 -4.06
N SER A 43 2.41 8.85 -5.29
CA SER A 43 1.56 8.85 -6.47
C SER A 43 0.81 7.54 -6.63
N VAL A 44 1.47 6.43 -6.33
CA VAL A 44 0.86 5.12 -6.51
C VAL A 44 -0.05 4.75 -5.34
N PHE A 45 0.43 4.95 -4.12
CA PHE A 45 -0.27 4.47 -2.92
C PHE A 45 -1.11 5.53 -2.24
N GLY A 46 -0.86 6.79 -2.51
CA GLY A 46 -1.60 7.87 -1.88
C GLY A 46 -2.73 8.42 -2.72
N ALA A 47 -3.00 7.78 -3.84
CA ALA A 47 -3.93 8.35 -4.83
C ALA A 47 -5.39 8.00 -4.59
N GLU A 48 -5.73 7.34 -3.52
CA GLU A 48 -7.13 6.97 -3.34
C GLU A 48 -8.05 8.12 -3.03
#